data_27719fa8a43da189cc479e8e56cf3a1e
#
_entry.id   27719fa8a43da189cc479e8e56cf3a1e
#
_cell.length_a   1.000
_cell.length_b   1.000
_cell.length_c   1.000
_cell.angle_alpha   90.00
_cell.angle_beta   90.00
_cell.angle_gamma   90.00
#
_symmetry.space_group_name_H-M   'P 1'
#
loop_
_entity.id
_entity.type
_entity.pdbx_description
1 polymer ?
#
loop_
_entity_poly.entity_id
_entity_poly.type
_entity_poly.pdbx_seq_one_letter_code
_entity_poly.pdbx_strand_id
1 'polypeptide(L)'
;MLALLGYFMRLYQSGAFPGMRAEWFYAVLTLHSLGMVGTWFVGSMAGVSYLLLRYTRPSLAVSKFNYGGTLLGIVLLIACTLGGLFGTGWYFLYPLPLYGQGVWAPWASFSFFVALTILGICWTIWTLDILRAIAQRYSLSAALGWNYLIGKPGLQVPPVILITTVSLIVGVAGFVAAVIVIALFGARALGVNVDPLLMKSLTFFFGHILVNITMYLGVAMVYELLPLYAGRPWRTNRVVAMAWGAVLFLILFAYFHHLYMDFAQPTWIQKFGQISSYLLSVPAGVVSIFGTLALVFASKMRWTLASTLFFLGIIGWGIGGIAAVIDSTVEVNFHYHNTQWVPAHFHPY
;
A
#
# COMPACT_ATOMS: atom_id res chain seq x y z
N MET A 1 2.09 19.87 2.98
CA MET A 1 0.83 20.16 2.26
C MET A 1 -0.25 19.13 2.56
N LEU A 2 -0.07 17.84 2.27
CA LEU A 2 -1.12 16.83 2.45
C LEU A 2 -1.62 16.69 3.90
N ALA A 3 -0.75 16.75 4.91
CA ALA A 3 -1.17 16.77 6.32
C ALA A 3 -2.06 17.98 6.66
N LEU A 4 -1.81 19.15 6.05
CA LEU A 4 -2.65 20.32 6.22
C LEU A 4 -4.05 20.12 5.63
N LEU A 5 -4.20 19.34 4.57
CA LEU A 5 -5.51 18.95 4.05
C LEU A 5 -6.28 18.08 5.05
N GLY A 6 -5.60 17.17 5.76
CA GLY A 6 -6.19 16.41 6.85
C GLY A 6 -6.68 17.30 7.99
N TYR A 7 -5.87 18.29 8.39
CA TYR A 7 -6.27 19.27 9.39
C TYR A 7 -7.47 20.11 8.94
N PHE A 8 -7.47 20.56 7.69
CA PHE A 8 -8.61 21.27 7.08
C PHE A 8 -9.90 20.42 7.17
N MET A 9 -9.83 19.12 6.85
CA MET A 9 -11.01 18.25 6.96
C MET A 9 -11.56 18.18 8.38
N ARG A 10 -10.69 18.15 9.40
CA ARG A 10 -11.13 18.14 10.81
C ARG A 10 -11.76 19.48 11.22
N LEU A 11 -11.20 20.59 10.78
CA LEU A 11 -11.79 21.91 10.99
C LEU A 11 -13.16 22.03 10.30
N TYR A 12 -13.28 21.52 9.08
CA TYR A 12 -14.57 21.49 8.38
C TYR A 12 -15.63 20.69 9.18
N GLN A 13 -15.27 19.48 9.63
CA GLN A 13 -16.16 18.63 10.41
C GLN A 13 -16.55 19.22 11.77
N SER A 14 -15.69 20.06 12.35
CA SER A 14 -15.98 20.78 13.59
C SER A 14 -16.85 22.03 13.41
N GLY A 15 -17.24 22.35 12.15
CA GLY A 15 -18.05 23.54 11.85
C GLY A 15 -17.25 24.84 11.75
N ALA A 16 -15.91 24.79 11.68
CA ALA A 16 -15.07 25.99 11.60
C ALA A 16 -15.25 26.81 10.30
N PHE A 17 -15.86 26.21 9.28
CA PHE A 17 -16.11 26.86 7.99
C PHE A 17 -17.61 26.87 7.65
N PRO A 18 -18.44 27.72 8.35
CA PRO A 18 -19.86 27.80 8.06
C PRO A 18 -20.08 28.33 6.63
N GLY A 19 -20.99 27.69 5.90
CA GLY A 19 -21.30 28.05 4.50
C GLY A 19 -20.35 27.49 3.44
N MET A 20 -19.29 26.78 3.81
CA MET A 20 -18.45 26.09 2.82
C MET A 20 -19.21 24.89 2.22
N ARG A 21 -19.18 24.79 0.89
CA ARG A 21 -19.85 23.72 0.15
C ARG A 21 -19.16 22.37 0.42
N ALA A 22 -19.98 21.31 0.56
CA ALA A 22 -19.50 19.95 0.85
C ALA A 22 -18.57 19.38 -0.25
N GLU A 23 -18.71 19.85 -1.48
CA GLU A 23 -17.86 19.43 -2.60
C GLU A 23 -16.38 19.68 -2.34
N TRP A 24 -16.04 20.79 -1.66
CA TRP A 24 -14.66 21.06 -1.27
C TRP A 24 -14.14 20.05 -0.25
N PHE A 25 -14.96 19.64 0.70
CA PHE A 25 -14.58 18.60 1.64
C PHE A 25 -14.24 17.29 0.95
N TYR A 26 -15.11 16.84 0.02
CA TYR A 26 -14.89 15.57 -0.70
C TYR A 26 -13.74 15.65 -1.70
N ALA A 27 -13.53 16.76 -2.36
CA ALA A 27 -12.37 16.98 -3.22
C ALA A 27 -11.05 16.93 -2.43
N VAL A 28 -11.02 17.60 -1.27
CA VAL A 28 -9.86 17.56 -0.35
C VAL A 28 -9.67 16.17 0.23
N LEU A 29 -10.75 15.47 0.61
CA LEU A 29 -10.69 14.08 1.08
C LEU A 29 -10.05 13.16 0.03
N THR A 30 -10.47 13.31 -1.24
CA THR A 30 -9.93 12.53 -2.35
C THR A 30 -8.44 12.80 -2.55
N LEU A 31 -8.04 14.07 -2.59
CA LEU A 31 -6.64 14.45 -2.76
C LEU A 31 -5.79 14.04 -1.55
N HIS A 32 -6.29 14.25 -0.33
CA HIS A 32 -5.57 13.87 0.89
C HIS A 32 -5.29 12.38 0.92
N SER A 33 -6.31 11.55 0.74
CA SER A 33 -6.18 10.10 0.87
C SER A 33 -5.34 9.49 -0.24
N LEU A 34 -5.60 9.81 -1.52
CA LEU A 34 -4.78 9.35 -2.65
C LEU A 34 -3.36 9.91 -2.60
N GLY A 35 -3.23 11.19 -2.24
CA GLY A 35 -1.94 11.86 -2.14
C GLY A 35 -1.08 11.32 -1.02
N MET A 36 -1.64 10.99 0.16
CA MET A 36 -0.88 10.41 1.28
C MET A 36 -0.37 9.01 0.92
N VAL A 37 -1.23 8.12 0.43
CA VAL A 37 -0.81 6.77 0.00
C VAL A 37 0.18 6.86 -1.17
N GLY A 38 -0.10 7.71 -2.16
CA GLY A 38 0.78 7.90 -3.31
C GLY A 38 2.16 8.45 -2.92
N THR A 39 2.22 9.45 -2.04
CA THR A 39 3.49 10.01 -1.56
C THR A 39 4.30 8.98 -0.77
N TRP A 40 3.63 8.20 0.08
CA TRP A 40 4.26 7.12 0.82
C TRP A 40 4.81 6.05 -0.12
N PHE A 41 4.03 5.61 -1.10
CA PHE A 41 4.48 4.63 -2.09
C PHE A 41 5.66 5.15 -2.91
N VAL A 42 5.60 6.37 -3.43
CA VAL A 42 6.69 7.00 -4.20
C VAL A 42 7.96 7.14 -3.37
N GLY A 43 7.83 7.55 -2.10
CA GLY A 43 8.95 7.61 -1.15
C GLY A 43 9.59 6.23 -0.92
N SER A 44 8.77 5.21 -0.75
CA SER A 44 9.22 3.82 -0.59
C SER A 44 9.90 3.29 -1.86
N MET A 45 9.33 3.58 -3.04
CA MET A 45 9.94 3.24 -4.34
C MET A 45 11.32 3.88 -4.49
N ALA A 46 11.44 5.17 -4.19
CA ALA A 46 12.71 5.90 -4.30
C ALA A 46 13.75 5.34 -3.33
N GLY A 47 13.39 5.16 -2.06
CA GLY A 47 14.27 4.62 -1.03
C GLY A 47 14.75 3.21 -1.34
N VAL A 48 13.84 2.31 -1.70
CA VAL A 48 14.18 0.93 -2.08
C VAL A 48 15.04 0.93 -3.35
N SER A 49 14.70 1.71 -4.39
CA SER A 49 15.51 1.78 -5.60
C SER A 49 16.96 2.18 -5.29
N TYR A 50 17.14 3.18 -4.41
CA TYR A 50 18.47 3.62 -3.99
C TYR A 50 19.23 2.52 -3.21
N LEU A 51 18.58 1.87 -2.25
CA LEU A 51 19.21 0.83 -1.44
C LEU A 51 19.58 -0.41 -2.27
N LEU A 52 18.74 -0.77 -3.23
CA LEU A 52 18.96 -1.92 -4.10
C LEU A 52 20.17 -1.74 -5.06
N LEU A 53 20.64 -0.50 -5.31
CA LEU A 53 21.87 -0.28 -6.08
C LEU A 53 23.11 -0.95 -5.46
N ARG A 54 23.08 -1.25 -4.17
CA ARG A 54 24.13 -2.01 -3.48
C ARG A 54 24.20 -3.47 -3.95
N TYR A 55 23.09 -4.01 -4.42
CA TYR A 55 22.90 -5.44 -4.66
C TYR A 55 22.58 -5.77 -6.11
N THR A 56 21.89 -4.89 -6.83
CA THR A 56 21.32 -5.14 -8.15
C THR A 56 21.60 -3.97 -9.10
N ARG A 57 21.12 -4.09 -10.34
CA ARG A 57 21.27 -3.03 -11.36
C ARG A 57 19.90 -2.73 -12.02
N PRO A 58 19.03 -1.95 -11.36
CA PRO A 58 17.81 -1.43 -11.99
C PRO A 58 18.14 -0.52 -13.19
N SER A 59 17.21 -0.41 -14.11
CA SER A 59 17.37 0.44 -15.31
C SER A 59 17.21 1.92 -14.98
N LEU A 60 18.22 2.72 -15.31
CA LEU A 60 18.13 4.18 -15.18
C LEU A 60 17.04 4.78 -16.08
N ALA A 61 16.85 4.21 -17.28
CA ALA A 61 15.81 4.66 -18.21
C ALA A 61 14.42 4.46 -17.61
N VAL A 62 14.16 3.29 -17.01
CA VAL A 62 12.90 3.01 -16.30
C VAL A 62 12.71 3.95 -15.11
N SER A 63 13.76 4.20 -14.33
CA SER A 63 13.69 5.12 -13.19
C SER A 63 13.33 6.54 -13.64
N LYS A 64 13.92 7.05 -14.73
CA LYS A 64 13.60 8.37 -15.29
C LYS A 64 12.17 8.42 -15.84
N PHE A 65 11.74 7.38 -16.56
CA PHE A 65 10.36 7.24 -17.06
C PHE A 65 9.36 7.25 -15.93
N ASN A 66 9.61 6.44 -14.90
CA ASN A 66 8.75 6.38 -13.71
C ASN A 66 8.67 7.74 -12.99
N TYR A 67 9.78 8.45 -12.83
CA TYR A 67 9.81 9.78 -12.23
C TYR A 67 8.95 10.78 -13.01
N GLY A 68 9.15 10.89 -14.31
CA GLY A 68 8.40 11.82 -15.16
C GLY A 68 6.92 11.52 -15.23
N GLY A 69 6.55 10.23 -15.40
CA GLY A 69 5.15 9.82 -15.44
C GLY A 69 4.46 9.96 -14.08
N THR A 70 5.14 9.66 -12.98
CA THR A 70 4.60 9.87 -11.63
C THR A 70 4.32 11.36 -11.38
N LEU A 71 5.25 12.24 -11.75
CA LEU A 71 5.05 13.68 -11.63
C LEU A 71 3.84 14.17 -12.43
N LEU A 72 3.72 13.73 -13.70
CA LEU A 72 2.57 14.06 -14.54
C LEU A 72 1.24 13.56 -13.93
N GLY A 73 1.21 12.31 -13.45
CA GLY A 73 0.03 11.74 -12.80
C GLY A 73 -0.39 12.52 -11.55
N ILE A 74 0.57 12.95 -10.73
CA ILE A 74 0.31 13.78 -9.54
C ILE A 74 -0.27 15.14 -9.93
N VAL A 75 0.28 15.80 -10.95
CA VAL A 75 -0.23 17.10 -11.44
C VAL A 75 -1.67 16.97 -11.91
N LEU A 76 -1.99 15.91 -12.66
CA LEU A 76 -3.36 15.63 -13.12
C LEU A 76 -4.32 15.33 -11.95
N LEU A 77 -3.87 14.58 -10.94
CA LEU A 77 -4.68 14.33 -9.73
C LEU A 77 -4.99 15.63 -8.98
N ILE A 78 -4.03 16.52 -8.81
CA ILE A 78 -4.25 17.82 -8.17
C ILE A 78 -5.22 18.66 -9.02
N ALA A 79 -5.03 18.69 -10.34
CA ALA A 79 -5.88 19.46 -11.24
C ALA A 79 -7.33 18.97 -11.21
N CYS A 80 -7.58 17.66 -11.31
CA CYS A 80 -8.95 17.13 -11.30
C CYS A 80 -9.63 17.25 -9.94
N THR A 81 -8.88 17.08 -8.83
CA THR A 81 -9.47 17.15 -7.48
C THR A 81 -9.73 18.60 -7.06
N LEU A 82 -8.73 19.47 -7.06
CA LEU A 82 -8.89 20.85 -6.61
C LEU A 82 -9.46 21.78 -7.69
N GLY A 83 -9.05 21.61 -8.95
CA GLY A 83 -9.56 22.41 -10.07
C GLY A 83 -10.93 21.96 -10.59
N GLY A 84 -11.18 20.64 -10.58
CA GLY A 84 -12.43 20.04 -11.06
C GLY A 84 -13.40 19.64 -9.96
N LEU A 85 -13.06 19.81 -8.69
CA LEU A 85 -13.83 19.38 -7.51
C LEU A 85 -14.16 17.87 -7.50
N PHE A 86 -13.33 17.03 -8.11
CA PHE A 86 -13.54 15.60 -8.16
C PHE A 86 -13.45 14.97 -6.77
N GLY A 87 -14.58 14.48 -6.26
CA GLY A 87 -14.76 14.12 -4.86
C GLY A 87 -15.26 12.70 -4.60
N THR A 88 -14.62 11.68 -5.19
CA THR A 88 -15.05 10.28 -5.05
C THR A 88 -14.46 9.53 -3.84
N GLY A 89 -13.55 10.16 -3.10
CA GLY A 89 -12.73 9.48 -2.10
C GLY A 89 -11.63 8.61 -2.73
N TRP A 90 -10.80 7.98 -1.90
CA TRP A 90 -9.66 7.16 -2.34
C TRP A 90 -10.07 5.85 -3.03
N TYR A 91 -11.23 5.33 -2.67
CA TYR A 91 -11.74 4.06 -3.16
C TYR A 91 -12.51 4.18 -4.48
N PHE A 92 -12.80 5.40 -4.98
CA PHE A 92 -13.46 5.72 -6.26
C PHE A 92 -14.45 4.63 -6.72
N LEU A 93 -15.36 4.22 -5.81
CA LEU A 93 -16.30 3.12 -6.04
C LEU A 93 -17.26 3.41 -7.19
N TYR A 94 -17.46 2.40 -8.04
CA TYR A 94 -18.50 2.43 -9.06
C TYR A 94 -19.89 2.64 -8.44
N PRO A 95 -20.77 3.45 -9.03
CA PRO A 95 -20.60 4.20 -10.28
C PRO A 95 -20.10 5.65 -10.11
N LEU A 96 -19.77 6.04 -8.90
CA LEU A 96 -19.55 7.44 -8.50
C LEU A 96 -18.57 8.21 -9.40
N PRO A 97 -17.42 7.67 -9.84
CA PRO A 97 -16.50 8.42 -10.69
C PRO A 97 -17.06 8.86 -12.04
N LEU A 98 -18.08 8.14 -12.55
CA LEU A 98 -18.71 8.45 -13.85
C LEU A 98 -19.95 9.35 -13.72
N TYR A 99 -20.52 9.48 -12.53
CA TYR A 99 -21.78 10.18 -12.29
C TYR A 99 -21.62 11.31 -11.28
N GLY A 100 -20.96 12.38 -11.72
CA GLY A 100 -20.73 13.58 -10.88
C GLY A 100 -21.99 14.37 -10.55
N GLN A 101 -23.12 14.13 -11.23
CA GLN A 101 -24.43 14.78 -11.01
C GLN A 101 -24.33 16.32 -10.90
N GLY A 102 -23.41 16.93 -11.65
CA GLY A 102 -23.18 18.39 -11.59
C GLY A 102 -22.26 18.86 -10.46
N VAL A 103 -21.79 17.96 -9.57
CA VAL A 103 -20.83 18.30 -8.51
C VAL A 103 -19.44 18.59 -9.09
N TRP A 104 -19.01 17.81 -10.07
CA TRP A 104 -17.78 18.05 -10.81
C TRP A 104 -17.99 17.93 -12.32
N ALA A 105 -17.11 18.58 -13.07
CA ALA A 105 -17.17 18.57 -14.53
C ALA A 105 -16.72 17.21 -15.11
N PRO A 106 -17.26 16.78 -16.27
CA PRO A 106 -16.87 15.51 -16.91
C PRO A 106 -15.36 15.38 -17.17
N TRP A 107 -14.69 16.48 -17.49
CA TRP A 107 -13.23 16.48 -17.68
C TRP A 107 -12.46 16.05 -16.42
N ALA A 108 -12.97 16.32 -15.22
CA ALA A 108 -12.33 15.93 -13.97
C ALA A 108 -12.33 14.42 -13.80
N SER A 109 -13.44 13.73 -14.09
CA SER A 109 -13.51 12.26 -14.14
C SER A 109 -12.54 11.69 -15.17
N PHE A 110 -12.52 12.23 -16.38
CA PHE A 110 -11.61 11.78 -17.45
C PHE A 110 -10.15 11.95 -17.02
N SER A 111 -9.77 13.14 -16.53
CA SER A 111 -8.41 13.42 -16.06
C SER A 111 -7.99 12.53 -14.89
N PHE A 112 -8.92 12.19 -14.01
CA PHE A 112 -8.67 11.24 -12.92
C PHE A 112 -8.26 9.86 -13.44
N PHE A 113 -9.03 9.30 -14.40
CA PHE A 113 -8.68 8.00 -14.99
C PHE A 113 -7.39 8.04 -15.80
N VAL A 114 -7.13 9.13 -16.52
CA VAL A 114 -5.85 9.34 -17.22
C VAL A 114 -4.70 9.37 -16.22
N ALA A 115 -4.84 10.08 -15.11
CA ALA A 115 -3.82 10.13 -14.05
C ALA A 115 -3.55 8.73 -13.47
N LEU A 116 -4.59 7.99 -13.10
CA LEU A 116 -4.44 6.63 -12.57
C LEU A 116 -3.79 5.68 -13.60
N THR A 117 -4.14 5.82 -14.89
CA THR A 117 -3.54 5.01 -15.95
C THR A 117 -2.05 5.30 -16.10
N ILE A 118 -1.64 6.56 -16.10
CA ILE A 118 -0.22 6.96 -16.18
C ILE A 118 0.54 6.42 -14.96
N LEU A 119 0.02 6.62 -13.76
CA LEU A 119 0.63 6.12 -12.51
C LEU A 119 0.73 4.59 -12.54
N GLY A 120 -0.35 3.91 -12.92
CA GLY A 120 -0.39 2.45 -13.00
C GLY A 120 0.63 1.88 -13.97
N ILE A 121 0.77 2.46 -15.17
CA ILE A 121 1.78 2.04 -16.16
C ILE A 121 3.20 2.25 -15.60
N CYS A 122 3.49 3.45 -15.09
CA CYS A 122 4.82 3.79 -14.59
C CYS A 122 5.23 2.90 -13.41
N TRP A 123 4.33 2.68 -12.45
CA TRP A 123 4.60 1.88 -11.27
C TRP A 123 4.69 0.39 -11.60
N THR A 124 3.91 -0.11 -12.55
CA THR A 124 4.02 -1.48 -13.04
C THR A 124 5.36 -1.73 -13.73
N ILE A 125 5.77 -0.84 -14.64
CA ILE A 125 7.06 -0.94 -15.33
C ILE A 125 8.23 -0.90 -14.34
N TRP A 126 8.17 0.01 -13.36
CA TRP A 126 9.15 0.06 -12.28
C TRP A 126 9.19 -1.24 -11.48
N THR A 127 8.05 -1.77 -11.08
CA THR A 127 7.93 -3.03 -10.34
C THR A 127 8.58 -4.19 -11.10
N LEU A 128 8.29 -4.31 -12.40
CA LEU A 128 8.86 -5.36 -13.24
C LEU A 128 10.37 -5.19 -13.44
N ASP A 129 10.87 -3.96 -13.56
CA ASP A 129 12.32 -3.70 -13.69
C ASP A 129 13.08 -4.06 -12.41
N ILE A 130 12.55 -3.72 -11.23
CA ILE A 130 13.16 -4.12 -9.97
C ILE A 130 13.18 -5.64 -9.82
N LEU A 131 12.06 -6.33 -10.11
CA LEU A 131 12.00 -7.79 -10.07
C LEU A 131 12.99 -8.44 -11.07
N ARG A 132 13.11 -7.88 -12.29
CA ARG A 132 14.12 -8.30 -13.28
C ARG A 132 15.53 -8.14 -12.72
N ALA A 133 15.85 -6.98 -12.14
CA ALA A 133 17.17 -6.71 -11.58
C ALA A 133 17.53 -7.65 -10.42
N ILE A 134 16.56 -7.97 -9.56
CA ILE A 134 16.71 -8.96 -8.48
C ILE A 134 16.90 -10.35 -9.07
N ALA A 135 16.06 -10.76 -10.02
CA ALA A 135 16.12 -12.10 -10.64
C ALA A 135 17.45 -12.37 -11.34
N GLN A 136 18.05 -11.36 -11.96
CA GLN A 136 19.36 -11.46 -12.60
C GLN A 136 20.52 -11.71 -11.61
N ARG A 137 20.38 -11.30 -10.35
CA ARG A 137 21.42 -11.46 -9.32
C ARG A 137 21.22 -12.65 -8.41
N TYR A 138 19.97 -12.89 -7.97
CA TYR A 138 19.65 -13.85 -6.91
C TYR A 138 18.84 -15.06 -7.39
N SER A 139 18.21 -15.05 -8.56
CA SER A 139 17.00 -15.79 -8.93
C SER A 139 15.79 -15.43 -8.03
N LEU A 140 14.56 -15.58 -8.54
CA LEU A 140 13.37 -15.25 -7.75
C LEU A 140 13.16 -16.21 -6.58
N SER A 141 13.43 -17.51 -6.77
CA SER A 141 13.29 -18.49 -5.69
C SER A 141 14.25 -18.24 -4.52
N ALA A 142 15.50 -17.88 -4.82
CA ALA A 142 16.47 -17.50 -3.80
C ALA A 142 16.07 -16.19 -3.12
N ALA A 143 15.65 -15.17 -3.89
CA ALA A 143 15.21 -13.88 -3.37
C ALA A 143 13.99 -14.01 -2.46
N LEU A 144 13.07 -14.95 -2.74
CA LEU A 144 11.94 -15.28 -1.86
C LEU A 144 12.34 -16.05 -0.59
N GLY A 145 13.61 -16.40 -0.44
CA GLY A 145 14.10 -17.12 0.73
C GLY A 145 13.73 -18.61 0.77
N TRP A 146 13.24 -19.20 -0.33
CA TRP A 146 12.81 -20.60 -0.34
C TRP A 146 13.96 -21.57 -0.05
N ASN A 147 15.20 -21.21 -0.40
CA ASN A 147 16.39 -21.97 -0.07
C ASN A 147 16.61 -22.15 1.45
N TYR A 148 16.20 -21.15 2.25
CA TYR A 148 16.26 -21.24 3.70
C TYR A 148 15.24 -22.23 4.26
N LEU A 149 14.08 -22.36 3.60
CA LEU A 149 13.01 -23.29 4.03
C LEU A 149 13.44 -24.75 3.86
N ILE A 150 14.18 -25.05 2.80
CA ILE A 150 14.68 -26.41 2.51
C ILE A 150 16.07 -26.68 3.12
N GLY A 151 16.59 -25.79 3.96
CA GLY A 151 17.89 -25.96 4.64
C GLY A 151 19.12 -25.81 3.73
N LYS A 152 18.98 -25.23 2.54
CA LYS A 152 20.07 -25.01 1.56
C LYS A 152 20.20 -23.51 1.25
N PRO A 153 20.64 -22.66 2.19
CA PRO A 153 20.60 -21.20 2.03
C PRO A 153 21.46 -20.69 0.85
N GLY A 154 22.52 -21.40 0.47
CA GLY A 154 23.38 -20.99 -0.65
C GLY A 154 23.88 -19.55 -0.51
N LEU A 155 23.60 -18.71 -1.52
CA LEU A 155 23.90 -17.27 -1.47
C LEU A 155 23.06 -16.60 -0.38
N GLN A 156 23.72 -15.84 0.51
CA GLN A 156 23.04 -15.06 1.53
C GLN A 156 22.22 -13.94 0.87
N VAL A 157 20.92 -13.97 1.09
CA VAL A 157 19.98 -12.96 0.57
C VAL A 157 19.74 -11.89 1.65
N PRO A 158 20.04 -10.61 1.37
CA PRO A 158 19.72 -9.52 2.31
C PRO A 158 18.20 -9.44 2.56
N PRO A 159 17.75 -9.11 3.79
CA PRO A 159 16.33 -8.98 4.08
C PRO A 159 15.59 -7.98 3.18
N VAL A 160 16.26 -6.87 2.81
CA VAL A 160 15.69 -5.90 1.87
C VAL A 160 15.34 -6.53 0.52
N ILE A 161 16.15 -7.45 0.02
CA ILE A 161 15.87 -8.18 -1.24
C ILE A 161 14.65 -9.10 -1.06
N LEU A 162 14.61 -9.87 0.03
CA LEU A 162 13.51 -10.79 0.30
C LEU A 162 12.17 -10.05 0.41
N ILE A 163 12.11 -9.03 1.26
CA ILE A 163 10.87 -8.29 1.53
C ILE A 163 10.43 -7.54 0.26
N THR A 164 11.36 -6.89 -0.44
CA THR A 164 11.04 -6.23 -1.72
C THR A 164 10.52 -7.21 -2.75
N THR A 165 11.12 -8.40 -2.87
CA THR A 165 10.67 -9.42 -3.84
C THR A 165 9.25 -9.88 -3.54
N VAL A 166 8.95 -10.20 -2.28
CA VAL A 166 7.59 -10.58 -1.83
C VAL A 166 6.61 -9.45 -2.17
N SER A 167 6.93 -8.23 -1.76
CA SER A 167 6.06 -7.06 -1.97
C SER A 167 5.75 -6.83 -3.44
N LEU A 168 6.77 -6.87 -4.30
CA LEU A 168 6.59 -6.53 -5.72
C LEU A 168 5.92 -7.66 -6.50
N ILE A 169 6.09 -8.94 -6.15
CA ILE A 169 5.33 -10.03 -6.76
C ILE A 169 3.84 -9.88 -6.45
N VAL A 170 3.50 -9.60 -5.19
CA VAL A 170 2.13 -9.30 -4.78
C VAL A 170 1.62 -8.03 -5.48
N GLY A 171 2.47 -7.02 -5.59
CA GLY A 171 2.17 -5.77 -6.29
C GLY A 171 1.72 -5.97 -7.73
N VAL A 172 2.35 -6.92 -8.46
CA VAL A 172 1.91 -7.28 -9.82
C VAL A 172 0.45 -7.74 -9.84
N ALA A 173 0.03 -8.58 -8.89
CA ALA A 173 -1.37 -9.01 -8.81
C ALA A 173 -2.33 -7.83 -8.56
N GLY A 174 -1.95 -6.89 -7.68
CA GLY A 174 -2.70 -5.66 -7.44
C GLY A 174 -2.82 -4.79 -8.69
N PHE A 175 -1.72 -4.57 -9.41
CA PHE A 175 -1.72 -3.77 -10.64
C PHE A 175 -2.54 -4.42 -11.76
N VAL A 176 -2.55 -5.74 -11.88
CA VAL A 176 -3.45 -6.45 -12.80
C VAL A 176 -4.92 -6.15 -12.46
N ALA A 177 -5.30 -6.22 -11.19
CA ALA A 177 -6.66 -5.85 -10.78
C ALA A 177 -6.97 -4.38 -11.09
N ALA A 178 -6.04 -3.45 -10.87
CA ALA A 178 -6.21 -2.04 -11.21
C ALA A 178 -6.46 -1.83 -12.72
N VAL A 179 -5.70 -2.51 -13.58
CA VAL A 179 -5.91 -2.47 -15.04
C VAL A 179 -7.31 -2.95 -15.39
N ILE A 180 -7.77 -4.06 -14.80
CA ILE A 180 -9.12 -4.58 -15.04
C ILE A 180 -10.17 -3.56 -14.58
N VAL A 181 -10.03 -2.95 -13.41
CA VAL A 181 -10.96 -1.91 -12.91
C VAL A 181 -11.03 -0.72 -13.87
N ILE A 182 -9.89 -0.20 -14.32
CA ILE A 182 -9.85 0.93 -15.27
C ILE A 182 -10.52 0.53 -16.59
N ALA A 183 -10.25 -0.68 -17.10
CA ALA A 183 -10.86 -1.19 -18.31
C ALA A 183 -12.40 -1.33 -18.18
N LEU A 184 -12.89 -1.81 -17.02
CA LEU A 184 -14.32 -1.91 -16.73
C LEU A 184 -14.99 -0.54 -16.63
N PHE A 185 -14.34 0.47 -16.04
CA PHE A 185 -14.82 1.85 -16.07
C PHE A 185 -14.89 2.40 -17.49
N GLY A 186 -13.88 2.13 -18.33
CA GLY A 186 -13.88 2.48 -19.74
C GLY A 186 -15.03 1.80 -20.51
N ALA A 187 -15.22 0.49 -20.31
CA ALA A 187 -16.33 -0.27 -20.91
C ALA A 187 -17.70 0.33 -20.50
N ARG A 188 -17.86 0.68 -19.23
CA ARG A 188 -19.08 1.32 -18.73
C ARG A 188 -19.32 2.68 -19.38
N ALA A 189 -18.27 3.48 -19.55
CA ALA A 189 -18.37 4.78 -20.24
C ALA A 189 -18.83 4.62 -21.72
N LEU A 190 -18.54 3.47 -22.33
CA LEU A 190 -19.00 3.10 -23.69
C LEU A 190 -20.38 2.42 -23.69
N GLY A 191 -21.09 2.36 -22.55
CA GLY A 191 -22.45 1.82 -22.46
C GLY A 191 -22.53 0.32 -22.12
N VAL A 192 -21.41 -0.37 -21.92
CA VAL A 192 -21.40 -1.78 -21.52
C VAL A 192 -21.86 -1.92 -20.07
N ASN A 193 -22.75 -2.88 -19.80
CA ASN A 193 -23.12 -3.20 -18.42
C ASN A 193 -21.98 -3.94 -17.72
N VAL A 194 -21.63 -3.46 -16.53
CA VAL A 194 -20.60 -4.05 -15.67
C VAL A 194 -21.20 -4.42 -14.33
N ASP A 195 -20.67 -5.48 -13.71
CA ASP A 195 -21.10 -5.93 -12.39
C ASP A 195 -20.51 -5.01 -11.30
N PRO A 196 -21.35 -4.29 -10.53
CA PRO A 196 -20.88 -3.41 -9.46
C PRO A 196 -20.12 -4.14 -8.34
N LEU A 197 -20.52 -5.38 -8.02
CA LEU A 197 -19.85 -6.18 -6.98
C LEU A 197 -18.45 -6.61 -7.41
N LEU A 198 -18.31 -7.03 -8.68
CA LEU A 198 -16.99 -7.32 -9.25
C LEU A 198 -16.08 -6.09 -9.20
N MET A 199 -16.59 -4.92 -9.64
CA MET A 199 -15.83 -3.67 -9.61
C MET A 199 -15.40 -3.29 -8.19
N LYS A 200 -16.31 -3.40 -7.21
CA LYS A 200 -16.00 -3.16 -5.80
C LYS A 200 -14.93 -4.12 -5.29
N SER A 201 -15.09 -5.41 -5.53
CA SER A 201 -14.14 -6.44 -5.10
C SER A 201 -12.74 -6.20 -5.67
N LEU A 202 -12.63 -5.89 -6.97
CA LEU A 202 -11.35 -5.59 -7.60
C LEU A 202 -10.72 -4.28 -7.10
N THR A 203 -11.54 -3.25 -6.84
CA THR A 203 -11.06 -1.98 -6.28
C THR A 203 -10.46 -2.18 -4.89
N PHE A 204 -11.13 -2.94 -4.02
CA PHE A 204 -10.60 -3.23 -2.68
C PHE A 204 -9.43 -4.20 -2.69
N PHE A 205 -9.41 -5.18 -3.60
CA PHE A 205 -8.24 -6.04 -3.80
C PHE A 205 -7.01 -5.21 -4.20
N PHE A 206 -7.14 -4.33 -5.20
CA PHE A 206 -6.07 -3.42 -5.60
C PHE A 206 -5.63 -2.51 -4.45
N GLY A 207 -6.59 -1.81 -3.80
CA GLY A 207 -6.30 -0.86 -2.73
C GLY A 207 -5.62 -1.52 -1.54
N HIS A 208 -6.10 -2.69 -1.10
CA HIS A 208 -5.50 -3.48 -0.04
C HIS A 208 -4.04 -3.85 -0.37
N ILE A 209 -3.79 -4.34 -1.58
CA ILE A 209 -2.43 -4.69 -2.01
C ILE A 209 -1.55 -3.43 -2.07
N LEU A 210 -2.00 -2.34 -2.69
CA LEU A 210 -1.20 -1.11 -2.84
C LEU A 210 -0.76 -0.57 -1.48
N VAL A 211 -1.65 -0.50 -0.52
CA VAL A 211 -1.32 -0.03 0.84
C VAL A 211 -0.31 -0.97 1.50
N ASN A 212 -0.53 -2.27 1.43
CA ASN A 212 0.37 -3.24 2.05
C ASN A 212 1.77 -3.25 1.43
N ILE A 213 1.91 -3.21 0.10
CA ILE A 213 3.24 -3.15 -0.51
C ILE A 213 3.96 -1.85 -0.15
N THR A 214 3.24 -0.75 0.01
CA THR A 214 3.79 0.53 0.46
C THR A 214 4.42 0.39 1.85
N MET A 215 3.69 -0.21 2.80
CA MET A 215 4.17 -0.50 4.15
C MET A 215 5.37 -1.44 4.12
N TYR A 216 5.29 -2.54 3.36
CA TYR A 216 6.36 -3.55 3.34
C TYR A 216 7.65 -3.03 2.72
N LEU A 217 7.58 -2.18 1.70
CA LEU A 217 8.77 -1.51 1.18
C LEU A 217 9.40 -0.59 2.23
N GLY A 218 8.58 0.09 3.05
CA GLY A 218 9.04 0.84 4.22
C GLY A 218 9.74 -0.07 5.24
N VAL A 219 9.15 -1.21 5.58
CA VAL A 219 9.74 -2.21 6.47
C VAL A 219 11.06 -2.74 5.88
N ALA A 220 11.13 -3.00 4.56
CA ALA A 220 12.36 -3.43 3.90
C ALA A 220 13.51 -2.43 4.08
N MET A 221 13.20 -1.12 4.01
CA MET A 221 14.19 -0.06 4.28
C MET A 221 14.68 -0.09 5.74
N VAL A 222 13.78 -0.33 6.70
CA VAL A 222 14.17 -0.43 8.12
C VAL A 222 15.10 -1.63 8.36
N TYR A 223 14.81 -2.78 7.76
CA TYR A 223 15.68 -3.96 7.86
C TYR A 223 17.08 -3.74 7.27
N GLU A 224 17.22 -2.83 6.32
CA GLU A 224 18.50 -2.48 5.71
C GLU A 224 19.25 -1.38 6.50
N LEU A 225 18.54 -0.37 6.98
CA LEU A 225 19.14 0.85 7.51
C LEU A 225 19.32 0.84 9.03
N LEU A 226 18.36 0.32 9.80
CA LEU A 226 18.44 0.32 11.27
C LEU A 226 19.65 -0.46 11.80
N PRO A 227 20.07 -1.59 11.20
CA PRO A 227 21.29 -2.30 11.56
C PRO A 227 22.57 -1.44 11.54
N LEU A 228 22.63 -0.45 10.64
CA LEU A 228 23.79 0.44 10.52
C LEU A 228 23.93 1.36 11.75
N TYR A 229 22.81 1.70 12.37
CA TYR A 229 22.78 2.50 13.61
C TYR A 229 22.98 1.66 14.86
N ALA A 230 22.53 0.40 14.85
CA ALA A 230 22.69 -0.53 15.96
C ALA A 230 24.08 -1.21 15.99
N GLY A 231 24.84 -1.13 14.89
CA GLY A 231 26.12 -1.82 14.75
C GLY A 231 25.99 -3.35 14.72
N ARG A 232 24.81 -3.87 14.38
CA ARG A 232 24.48 -5.29 14.37
C ARG A 232 23.80 -5.66 13.05
N PRO A 233 24.22 -6.76 12.36
CA PRO A 233 23.58 -7.14 11.10
C PRO A 233 22.23 -7.79 11.35
N TRP A 234 21.24 -7.43 10.53
CA TRP A 234 20.01 -8.19 10.39
C TRP A 234 20.16 -9.16 9.22
N ARG A 235 19.98 -10.45 9.46
CA ARG A 235 20.20 -11.50 8.46
C ARG A 235 18.90 -12.23 8.14
N THR A 236 18.71 -12.57 6.88
CA THR A 236 17.68 -13.52 6.49
C THR A 236 17.99 -14.89 7.09
N ASN A 237 16.99 -15.48 7.71
CA ASN A 237 17.01 -16.82 8.24
C ASN A 237 15.69 -17.55 7.92
N ARG A 238 15.56 -18.80 8.34
CA ARG A 238 14.38 -19.61 8.09
C ARG A 238 13.09 -18.97 8.63
N VAL A 239 13.13 -18.38 9.82
CA VAL A 239 11.94 -17.77 10.46
C VAL A 239 11.49 -16.54 9.67
N VAL A 240 12.41 -15.67 9.29
CA VAL A 240 12.12 -14.49 8.44
C VAL A 240 11.57 -14.92 7.09
N ALA A 241 12.18 -15.95 6.46
CA ALA A 241 11.71 -16.46 5.17
C ALA A 241 10.31 -17.08 5.27
N MET A 242 10.00 -17.81 6.36
CA MET A 242 8.65 -18.37 6.60
C MET A 242 7.60 -17.25 6.79
N ALA A 243 7.91 -16.26 7.60
CA ALA A 243 6.98 -15.16 7.88
C ALA A 243 6.64 -14.39 6.60
N TRP A 244 7.64 -13.99 5.82
CA TRP A 244 7.41 -13.28 4.56
C TRP A 244 6.88 -14.18 3.44
N GLY A 245 7.16 -15.49 3.48
CA GLY A 245 6.50 -16.46 2.63
C GLY A 245 5.00 -16.59 2.92
N ALA A 246 4.58 -16.51 4.20
CA ALA A 246 3.16 -16.44 4.55
C ALA A 246 2.51 -15.16 4.00
N VAL A 247 3.19 -14.01 4.08
CA VAL A 247 2.74 -12.75 3.48
C VAL A 247 2.47 -12.91 1.99
N LEU A 248 3.39 -13.52 1.25
CA LEU A 248 3.27 -13.70 -0.21
C LEU A 248 1.92 -14.32 -0.63
N PHE A 249 1.44 -15.29 0.13
CA PHE A 249 0.21 -16.01 -0.22
C PHE A 249 -1.04 -15.44 0.44
N LEU A 250 -0.98 -15.11 1.73
CA LEU A 250 -2.16 -14.77 2.51
C LEU A 250 -2.69 -13.36 2.23
N ILE A 251 -1.83 -12.45 1.80
CA ILE A 251 -2.22 -11.08 1.45
C ILE A 251 -3.24 -11.03 0.31
N LEU A 252 -3.19 -12.00 -0.62
CA LEU A 252 -4.12 -12.10 -1.73
C LEU A 252 -5.56 -12.38 -1.27
N PHE A 253 -5.75 -12.84 -0.05
CA PHE A 253 -7.05 -13.20 0.52
C PHE A 253 -7.46 -12.31 1.69
N ALA A 254 -6.52 -11.64 2.33
CA ALA A 254 -6.81 -10.79 3.49
C ALA A 254 -7.74 -9.62 3.15
N TYR A 255 -7.76 -9.15 1.88
CA TYR A 255 -8.60 -8.03 1.45
C TYR A 255 -10.11 -8.26 1.70
N PHE A 256 -10.56 -9.48 1.90
CA PHE A 256 -11.96 -9.77 2.20
C PHE A 256 -12.47 -9.07 3.46
N HIS A 257 -11.59 -8.67 4.39
CA HIS A 257 -12.01 -7.91 5.56
C HIS A 257 -12.61 -6.54 5.22
N HIS A 258 -12.28 -5.96 4.06
CA HIS A 258 -12.93 -4.74 3.56
C HIS A 258 -14.36 -4.97 3.07
N LEU A 259 -14.79 -6.21 2.89
CA LEU A 259 -16.04 -6.58 2.24
C LEU A 259 -17.02 -7.30 3.19
N TYR A 260 -16.74 -7.35 4.51
CA TYR A 260 -17.58 -8.08 5.44
C TYR A 260 -19.02 -7.57 5.55
N MET A 261 -19.22 -6.28 5.24
CA MET A 261 -20.54 -5.65 5.23
C MET A 261 -21.32 -5.87 3.92
N ASP A 262 -20.76 -6.59 2.95
CA ASP A 262 -21.44 -6.93 1.71
C ASP A 262 -22.34 -8.13 1.91
N PHE A 263 -23.66 -7.93 1.88
CA PHE A 263 -24.65 -9.00 2.06
C PHE A 263 -24.56 -10.13 1.02
N ALA A 264 -23.94 -9.87 -0.13
CA ALA A 264 -23.69 -10.88 -1.15
C ALA A 264 -22.54 -11.82 -0.82
N GLN A 265 -21.73 -11.52 0.21
CA GLN A 265 -20.59 -12.37 0.58
C GLN A 265 -21.05 -13.52 1.48
N PRO A 266 -20.82 -14.80 1.09
CA PRO A 266 -21.15 -15.93 1.95
C PRO A 266 -20.27 -15.94 3.20
N THR A 267 -20.84 -16.41 4.31
CA THR A 267 -20.19 -16.42 5.64
C THR A 267 -18.81 -17.08 5.64
N TRP A 268 -18.62 -18.12 4.83
CA TRP A 268 -17.33 -18.80 4.75
C TRP A 268 -16.22 -17.89 4.18
N ILE A 269 -16.54 -16.99 3.24
CA ILE A 269 -15.59 -15.99 2.72
C ILE A 269 -15.18 -15.02 3.82
N GLN A 270 -16.14 -14.56 4.64
CA GLN A 270 -15.86 -13.68 5.79
C GLN A 270 -14.89 -14.35 6.76
N LYS A 271 -15.17 -15.60 7.17
CA LYS A 271 -14.29 -16.36 8.06
C LYS A 271 -12.92 -16.66 7.44
N PHE A 272 -12.88 -16.97 6.16
CA PHE A 272 -11.63 -17.16 5.44
C PHE A 272 -10.79 -15.86 5.38
N GLY A 273 -11.43 -14.73 5.13
CA GLY A 273 -10.79 -13.40 5.18
C GLY A 273 -10.23 -13.08 6.56
N GLN A 274 -10.97 -13.37 7.63
CA GLN A 274 -10.52 -13.20 9.01
C GLN A 274 -9.27 -14.04 9.30
N ILE A 275 -9.31 -15.33 8.99
CA ILE A 275 -8.18 -16.24 9.21
C ILE A 275 -6.95 -15.79 8.38
N SER A 276 -7.16 -15.44 7.12
CA SER A 276 -6.08 -14.94 6.25
C SER A 276 -5.44 -13.66 6.78
N SER A 277 -6.25 -12.73 7.32
CA SER A 277 -5.76 -11.49 7.91
C SER A 277 -4.93 -11.73 9.18
N TYR A 278 -5.34 -12.67 10.03
CA TYR A 278 -4.60 -13.02 11.23
C TYR A 278 -3.27 -13.70 10.89
N LEU A 279 -3.30 -14.68 9.99
CA LEU A 279 -2.11 -15.42 9.57
C LEU A 279 -1.14 -14.57 8.74
N LEU A 280 -1.62 -13.54 8.06
CA LEU A 280 -0.80 -12.54 7.39
C LEU A 280 -0.07 -11.64 8.39
N SER A 281 -0.83 -11.07 9.32
CA SER A 281 -0.35 -9.97 10.18
C SER A 281 0.57 -10.45 11.29
N VAL A 282 0.23 -11.58 11.95
CA VAL A 282 0.95 -12.03 13.14
C VAL A 282 2.39 -12.46 12.83
N PRO A 283 2.70 -13.34 11.87
CA PRO A 283 4.09 -13.74 11.63
C PRO A 283 4.99 -12.59 11.20
N ALA A 284 4.53 -11.74 10.27
CA ALA A 284 5.31 -10.60 9.80
C ALA A 284 5.51 -9.55 10.91
N GLY A 285 4.46 -9.28 11.69
CA GLY A 285 4.51 -8.39 12.85
C GLY A 285 5.49 -8.89 13.91
N VAL A 286 5.42 -10.16 14.25
CA VAL A 286 6.31 -10.78 15.25
C VAL A 286 7.77 -10.65 14.80
N VAL A 287 8.14 -11.08 13.60
CA VAL A 287 9.54 -11.02 13.16
C VAL A 287 10.06 -9.59 13.03
N SER A 288 9.20 -8.64 12.64
CA SER A 288 9.62 -7.24 12.46
C SER A 288 9.73 -6.50 13.79
N ILE A 289 8.75 -6.62 14.68
CA ILE A 289 8.73 -5.91 15.97
C ILE A 289 9.78 -6.52 16.91
N PHE A 290 9.72 -7.82 17.16
CA PHE A 290 10.68 -8.46 18.06
C PHE A 290 12.09 -8.48 17.49
N GLY A 291 12.23 -8.58 16.15
CA GLY A 291 13.52 -8.44 15.50
C GLY A 291 14.11 -7.04 15.68
N THR A 292 13.31 -5.99 15.57
CA THR A 292 13.72 -4.60 15.83
C THR A 292 14.09 -4.40 17.31
N LEU A 293 13.25 -4.87 18.21
CA LEU A 293 13.53 -4.77 19.66
C LEU A 293 14.80 -5.53 20.04
N ALA A 294 14.99 -6.74 19.51
CA ALA A 294 16.21 -7.52 19.73
C ALA A 294 17.46 -6.88 19.12
N LEU A 295 17.31 -6.19 17.99
CA LEU A 295 18.40 -5.46 17.34
C LEU A 295 18.85 -4.27 18.20
N VAL A 296 17.90 -3.52 18.75
CA VAL A 296 18.15 -2.31 19.57
C VAL A 296 18.57 -2.69 20.98
N PHE A 297 17.97 -3.74 21.55
CA PHE A 297 18.25 -4.18 22.92
C PHE A 297 19.73 -4.54 23.09
N ALA A 298 20.34 -4.01 24.14
CA ALA A 298 21.75 -4.20 24.47
C ALA A 298 22.73 -3.84 23.31
N SER A 299 22.30 -3.03 22.34
CA SER A 299 23.17 -2.45 21.32
C SER A 299 23.69 -1.09 21.76
N LYS A 300 24.78 -0.65 21.14
CA LYS A 300 25.26 0.74 21.26
C LYS A 300 24.57 1.59 20.18
N MET A 301 23.23 1.66 20.24
CA MET A 301 22.42 2.34 19.25
C MET A 301 22.82 3.81 19.10
N ARG A 302 23.16 4.24 17.89
CA ARG A 302 23.37 5.66 17.56
C ARG A 302 22.02 6.30 17.25
N TRP A 303 21.46 6.98 18.25
CA TRP A 303 20.21 7.69 18.10
C TRP A 303 20.42 9.01 17.34
N THR A 304 19.82 9.07 16.18
CA THR A 304 19.72 10.26 15.33
C THR A 304 18.24 10.44 14.95
N LEU A 305 17.88 11.56 14.35
CA LEU A 305 16.51 11.74 13.83
C LEU A 305 16.09 10.56 12.91
N ALA A 306 16.97 10.14 11.99
CA ALA A 306 16.69 9.05 11.07
C ALA A 306 16.48 7.71 11.80
N SER A 307 17.38 7.32 12.70
CA SER A 307 17.25 6.05 13.44
C SER A 307 16.05 6.03 14.38
N THR A 308 15.72 7.17 14.98
CA THR A 308 14.51 7.34 15.80
C THR A 308 13.25 7.17 14.95
N LEU A 309 13.19 7.79 13.77
CA LEU A 309 12.05 7.65 12.86
C LEU A 309 11.91 6.21 12.34
N PHE A 310 12.99 5.51 12.01
CA PHE A 310 12.94 4.09 11.65
C PHE A 310 12.40 3.22 12.79
N PHE A 311 12.85 3.46 13.99
CA PHE A 311 12.39 2.72 15.17
C PHE A 311 10.90 3.00 15.44
N LEU A 312 10.51 4.28 15.50
CA LEU A 312 9.12 4.66 15.72
C LEU A 312 8.21 4.21 14.59
N GLY A 313 8.69 4.20 13.34
CA GLY A 313 7.94 3.68 12.19
C GLY A 313 7.57 2.20 12.35
N ILE A 314 8.49 1.36 12.84
CA ILE A 314 8.17 -0.05 13.13
C ILE A 314 7.22 -0.20 14.32
N ILE A 315 7.35 0.62 15.35
CA ILE A 315 6.43 0.60 16.49
C ILE A 315 5.02 1.06 16.03
N GLY A 316 4.94 2.15 15.26
CA GLY A 316 3.67 2.63 14.67
C GLY A 316 3.03 1.56 13.78
N TRP A 317 3.83 0.94 12.90
CA TRP A 317 3.36 -0.18 12.08
C TRP A 317 2.82 -1.35 12.91
N GLY A 318 3.47 -1.68 14.03
CA GLY A 318 3.00 -2.69 14.96
C GLY A 318 1.68 -2.33 15.62
N ILE A 319 1.52 -1.07 16.08
CA ILE A 319 0.28 -0.56 16.69
C ILE A 319 -0.87 -0.61 15.65
N GLY A 320 -0.63 -0.10 14.44
CA GLY A 320 -1.59 -0.16 13.34
C GLY A 320 -1.95 -1.59 12.97
N GLY A 321 -0.96 -2.51 12.97
CA GLY A 321 -1.15 -3.94 12.71
C GLY A 321 -2.04 -4.63 13.75
N ILE A 322 -1.87 -4.33 15.04
CA ILE A 322 -2.77 -4.84 16.10
C ILE A 322 -4.20 -4.33 15.87
N ALA A 323 -4.35 -3.05 15.59
CA ALA A 323 -5.64 -2.46 15.30
C ALA A 323 -6.29 -3.05 14.04
N ALA A 324 -5.49 -3.36 12.99
CA ALA A 324 -5.96 -4.03 11.78
C ALA A 324 -6.43 -5.47 12.05
N VAL A 325 -5.76 -6.22 12.94
CA VAL A 325 -6.21 -7.56 13.38
C VAL A 325 -7.56 -7.47 14.09
N ILE A 326 -7.74 -6.47 14.96
CA ILE A 326 -9.01 -6.21 15.65
C ILE A 326 -10.11 -5.91 14.61
N ASP A 327 -9.84 -5.01 13.65
CA ASP A 327 -10.78 -4.62 12.61
C ASP A 327 -11.09 -5.76 11.62
N SER A 328 -10.17 -6.69 11.43
CA SER A 328 -10.38 -7.87 10.59
C SER A 328 -11.15 -9.01 11.28
N THR A 329 -11.57 -8.84 12.55
CA THR A 329 -12.50 -9.74 13.24
C THR A 329 -13.93 -9.44 12.80
N VAL A 330 -14.63 -10.41 12.23
CA VAL A 330 -15.94 -10.20 11.59
C VAL A 330 -16.91 -9.50 12.53
N GLU A 331 -17.05 -9.99 13.75
CA GLU A 331 -17.97 -9.47 14.75
C GLU A 331 -17.64 -8.04 15.19
N VAL A 332 -16.36 -7.70 15.27
CA VAL A 332 -15.89 -6.35 15.61
C VAL A 332 -16.07 -5.40 14.43
N ASN A 333 -15.81 -5.87 13.21
CA ASN A 333 -15.95 -5.09 12.00
C ASN A 333 -17.38 -4.58 11.80
N PHE A 334 -18.40 -5.35 12.15
CA PHE A 334 -19.79 -4.91 12.11
C PHE A 334 -20.07 -3.64 12.93
N HIS A 335 -19.32 -3.42 14.00
CA HIS A 335 -19.44 -2.22 14.84
C HIS A 335 -18.55 -1.08 14.41
N TYR A 336 -17.37 -1.36 13.87
CA TYR A 336 -16.34 -0.35 13.58
C TYR A 336 -16.31 0.07 12.12
N HIS A 337 -16.89 -0.71 11.22
CA HIS A 337 -16.92 -0.37 9.79
C HIS A 337 -17.61 0.99 9.56
N ASN A 338 -17.06 1.80 8.68
CA ASN A 338 -17.53 3.15 8.36
C ASN A 338 -17.53 4.14 9.55
N THR A 339 -16.84 3.85 10.64
CA THR A 339 -16.65 4.77 11.77
C THR A 339 -15.30 5.47 11.70
N GLN A 340 -15.02 6.36 12.66
CA GLN A 340 -13.71 6.98 12.81
C GLN A 340 -12.60 5.99 13.23
N TRP A 341 -12.96 4.78 13.61
CA TRP A 341 -11.99 3.70 13.84
C TRP A 341 -11.15 3.41 12.57
N VAL A 342 -11.79 3.38 11.39
CA VAL A 342 -11.10 3.05 10.13
C VAL A 342 -9.94 4.02 9.83
N PRO A 343 -10.12 5.36 9.80
CA PRO A 343 -8.98 6.24 9.67
C PRO A 343 -8.05 6.22 10.90
N ALA A 344 -8.57 6.00 12.11
CA ALA A 344 -7.75 5.99 13.32
C ALA A 344 -6.76 4.82 13.35
N HIS A 345 -7.17 3.61 12.93
CA HIS A 345 -6.23 2.47 12.86
C HIS A 345 -5.21 2.61 11.74
N PHE A 346 -5.57 3.31 10.66
CA PHE A 346 -4.71 3.48 9.50
C PHE A 346 -3.63 4.56 9.69
N HIS A 347 -3.91 5.62 10.46
CA HIS A 347 -2.96 6.73 10.64
C HIS A 347 -1.67 6.39 11.41
N PRO A 348 -1.60 5.37 12.32
CA PRO A 348 -0.34 4.95 12.94
C PRO A 348 0.67 4.31 11.98
N TYR A 349 0.19 3.75 10.85
CA TYR A 349 1.10 3.27 9.82
C TYR A 349 1.89 4.42 9.19
#